data_b21aa7fd2a484f00e385070825ef69c2
#
_entry.id   b21aa7fd2a484f00e385070825ef69c2
#
_cell.length_a   1.000
_cell.length_b   1.000
_cell.length_c   1.000
_cell.angle_alpha   90.00
_cell.angle_beta   90.00
_cell.angle_gamma   90.00
#
_symmetry.space_group_name_H-M   'P 1'
#
loop_
_entity.id
_entity.type
_entity.pdbx_description
1 polymer ?
#
loop_
_entity_poly.entity_id
_entity_poly.type
_entity_poly.pdbx_seq_one_letter_code
_entity_poly.pdbx_strand_id
1 'polypeptide(L)'
;MKSTFLAISSAGPNRDFSKDTRKQAFWDEHAKFIDQLVDDGFILMGGPLVDEGGSLLVFNAENENEVREKLKHDPWAEHGILKLESVKRWEIFIDQRK
;
A
#
# COMPACT_ATOMS: atom_id res chain seq x y z
N MET A 1 15.48 13.16 -7.52
CA MET A 1 14.93 12.35 -8.61
C MET A 1 14.12 11.19 -8.04
N LYS A 2 12.91 11.00 -8.52
CA LYS A 2 12.05 9.94 -8.00
C LYS A 2 12.40 8.58 -8.60
N SER A 3 12.21 7.55 -7.80
CA SER A 3 12.39 6.15 -8.21
C SER A 3 11.12 5.37 -7.88
N THR A 4 11.02 4.17 -8.45
CA THR A 4 9.89 3.29 -8.20
C THR A 4 10.23 2.34 -7.05
N PHE A 5 9.28 2.17 -6.14
CA PHE A 5 9.42 1.29 -4.98
C PHE A 5 8.23 0.36 -4.87
N LEU A 6 8.49 -0.84 -4.39
CA LEU A 6 7.42 -1.77 -4.01
C LEU A 6 7.24 -1.69 -2.50
N ALA A 7 6.02 -1.40 -2.07
CA ALA A 7 5.66 -1.45 -0.65
C ALA A 7 4.81 -2.69 -0.45
N ILE A 8 5.33 -3.64 0.30
CA ILE A 8 4.69 -4.93 0.53
C ILE A 8 4.23 -4.98 1.97
N SER A 9 2.93 -5.21 2.15
CA SER A 9 2.31 -5.32 3.47
C SER A 9 1.69 -6.69 3.66
N SER A 10 1.65 -7.14 4.91
CA SER A 10 0.94 -8.36 5.29
C SER A 10 -0.30 -7.99 6.10
N ALA A 11 -1.14 -8.99 6.38
CA ALA A 11 -2.29 -8.79 7.26
C ALA A 11 -1.79 -8.39 8.64
N GLY A 12 -2.36 -7.33 9.19
CA GLY A 12 -2.09 -6.91 10.55
C GLY A 12 -2.87 -7.78 11.56
N PRO A 13 -2.59 -7.62 12.85
CA PRO A 13 -3.21 -8.46 13.88
C PRO A 13 -4.73 -8.28 13.99
N ASN A 14 -5.26 -7.18 13.49
CA ASN A 14 -6.69 -6.88 13.58
C ASN A 14 -7.43 -7.10 12.26
N ARG A 15 -6.77 -7.69 11.27
CA ARG A 15 -7.44 -8.09 10.03
C ARG A 15 -8.47 -9.18 10.31
N ASP A 16 -9.70 -8.98 9.81
CA ASP A 16 -10.78 -9.96 9.94
C ASP A 16 -10.84 -10.81 8.67
N PHE A 17 -10.33 -12.03 8.72
CA PHE A 17 -10.28 -12.93 7.57
C PHE A 17 -11.65 -13.47 7.16
N SER A 18 -12.69 -13.24 7.97
CA SER A 18 -14.05 -13.63 7.58
C SER A 18 -14.71 -12.60 6.66
N LYS A 19 -14.06 -11.47 6.43
CA LYS A 19 -14.59 -10.37 5.61
C LYS A 19 -13.66 -10.03 4.45
N ASP A 20 -14.27 -9.57 3.36
CA ASP A 20 -13.53 -9.04 2.21
C ASP A 20 -12.73 -7.80 2.60
N THR A 21 -11.79 -7.46 1.74
CA THR A 21 -10.96 -6.27 1.91
C THR A 21 -11.81 -5.01 2.11
N ARG A 22 -12.83 -4.81 1.28
CA ARG A 22 -13.68 -3.61 1.36
C ARG A 22 -14.62 -3.60 2.55
N LYS A 23 -14.73 -4.72 3.27
CA LYS A 23 -15.59 -4.82 4.47
C LYS A 23 -14.80 -4.80 5.76
N GLN A 24 -13.48 -4.63 5.67
CA GLN A 24 -12.66 -4.45 6.87
C GLN A 24 -13.02 -3.14 7.57
N ALA A 25 -12.81 -3.11 8.88
CA ALA A 25 -12.96 -1.88 9.64
C ALA A 25 -12.09 -0.78 9.03
N PHE A 26 -12.56 0.46 9.08
CA PHE A 26 -11.83 1.64 8.60
C PHE A 26 -11.57 1.63 7.09
N TRP A 27 -12.36 0.86 6.32
CA TRP A 27 -12.19 0.83 4.87
C TRP A 27 -12.34 2.22 4.23
N ASP A 28 -13.37 2.98 4.61
CA ASP A 28 -13.61 4.29 3.99
C ASP A 28 -12.44 5.24 4.24
N GLU A 29 -11.92 5.27 5.45
CA GLU A 29 -10.79 6.11 5.83
C GLU A 29 -9.52 5.68 5.09
N HIS A 30 -9.27 4.36 5.01
CA HIS A 30 -8.15 3.80 4.27
C HIS A 30 -8.24 4.14 2.78
N ALA A 31 -9.40 3.93 2.18
CA ALA A 31 -9.60 4.19 0.75
C ALA A 31 -9.36 5.66 0.42
N LYS A 32 -9.86 6.56 1.27
CA LYS A 32 -9.67 8.00 1.09
C LYS A 32 -8.19 8.38 1.20
N PHE A 33 -7.48 7.80 2.16
CA PHE A 33 -6.06 8.02 2.33
C PHE A 33 -5.27 7.58 1.09
N ILE A 34 -5.56 6.38 0.57
CA ILE A 34 -4.90 5.84 -0.62
C ILE A 34 -5.22 6.70 -1.85
N ASP A 35 -6.48 7.08 -2.03
CA ASP A 35 -6.89 7.93 -3.17
C ASP A 35 -6.12 9.25 -3.17
N GLN A 36 -5.85 9.82 -2.01
CA GLN A 36 -5.08 11.06 -1.91
C GLN A 36 -3.65 10.85 -2.39
N LEU A 37 -3.04 9.73 -2.03
CA LEU A 37 -1.68 9.41 -2.49
C LEU A 37 -1.64 9.16 -4.00
N VAL A 38 -2.71 8.58 -4.55
CA VAL A 38 -2.84 8.41 -6.00
C VAL A 38 -2.93 9.79 -6.67
N ASP A 39 -3.79 10.65 -6.16
CA ASP A 39 -3.98 12.00 -6.73
C ASP A 39 -2.70 12.82 -6.65
N ASP A 40 -1.91 12.64 -5.60
CA ASP A 40 -0.64 13.36 -5.41
C ASP A 40 0.50 12.75 -6.23
N GLY A 41 0.28 11.65 -6.94
CA GLY A 41 1.28 11.03 -7.80
C GLY A 41 2.25 10.10 -7.09
N PHE A 42 1.99 9.75 -5.82
CA PHE A 42 2.87 8.84 -5.08
C PHE A 42 2.58 7.37 -5.37
N ILE A 43 1.31 7.01 -5.59
CA ILE A 43 0.95 5.61 -5.89
C ILE A 43 0.60 5.50 -7.37
N LEU A 44 1.29 4.58 -8.06
CA LEU A 44 1.09 4.34 -9.48
C LEU A 44 0.08 3.22 -9.73
N MET A 45 0.11 2.20 -8.89
CA MET A 45 -0.85 1.09 -8.91
C MET A 45 -0.74 0.32 -7.60
N GLY A 46 -1.73 -0.49 -7.31
CA GLY A 46 -1.70 -1.33 -6.12
C GLY A 46 -3.00 -2.07 -5.92
N GLY A 47 -2.98 -2.99 -4.98
CA GLY A 47 -4.16 -3.77 -4.64
C GLY A 47 -3.84 -4.84 -3.61
N PRO A 48 -4.89 -5.56 -3.16
CA PRO A 48 -4.70 -6.62 -2.21
C PRO A 48 -4.03 -7.84 -2.85
N LEU A 49 -3.23 -8.54 -2.05
CA LEU A 49 -2.72 -9.86 -2.42
C LEU A 49 -3.84 -10.85 -2.13
N VAL A 50 -4.31 -11.51 -3.19
CA VAL A 50 -5.49 -12.37 -3.11
C VAL A 50 -5.27 -13.49 -2.08
N ASP A 51 -6.24 -13.65 -1.18
CA ASP A 51 -6.27 -14.68 -0.13
C ASP A 51 -5.21 -14.54 0.96
N GLU A 52 -4.39 -13.50 0.96
CA GLU A 52 -3.32 -13.35 1.95
C GLU A 52 -3.56 -12.26 2.97
N GLY A 53 -4.49 -11.35 2.70
CA GLY A 53 -4.79 -10.25 3.60
C GLY A 53 -3.78 -9.10 3.56
N GLY A 54 -2.76 -9.22 2.73
CA GLY A 54 -1.77 -8.17 2.54
C GLY A 54 -2.02 -7.36 1.28
N SER A 55 -1.07 -6.51 0.92
CA SER A 55 -1.18 -5.67 -0.26
C SER A 55 0.17 -5.39 -0.89
N LEU A 56 0.13 -5.01 -2.16
CA LEU A 56 1.29 -4.55 -2.89
C LEU A 56 0.96 -3.17 -3.48
N LEU A 57 1.82 -2.19 -3.21
CA LEU A 57 1.70 -0.85 -3.78
C LEU A 57 2.96 -0.55 -4.57
N VAL A 58 2.79 0.05 -5.76
CA VAL A 58 3.90 0.56 -6.56
C VAL A 58 3.94 2.07 -6.35
N PHE A 59 5.02 2.52 -5.73
CA PHE A 59 5.21 3.90 -5.29
C PHE A 59 6.22 4.63 -6.16
N ASN A 60 6.00 5.91 -6.35
CA ASN A 60 6.97 6.81 -6.98
C ASN A 60 7.42 7.81 -5.91
N ALA A 61 8.68 7.71 -5.48
CA ALA A 61 9.17 8.49 -4.35
C ALA A 61 10.66 8.78 -4.49
N GLU A 62 11.14 9.73 -3.70
CA GLU A 62 12.55 10.11 -3.70
C GLU A 62 13.45 9.04 -3.09
N ASN A 63 12.94 8.35 -2.07
CA ASN A 63 13.71 7.32 -1.36
C ASN A 63 12.76 6.42 -0.57
N GLU A 64 13.32 5.35 -0.01
CA GLU A 64 12.55 4.39 0.79
C GLU A 64 11.89 5.05 1.99
N ASN A 65 12.59 5.97 2.65
CA ASN A 65 12.09 6.61 3.85
C ASN A 65 10.82 7.42 3.57
N GLU A 66 10.74 8.05 2.41
CA GLU A 66 9.53 8.80 2.02
C GLU A 66 8.32 7.86 1.91
N VAL A 67 8.52 6.66 1.33
CA VAL A 67 7.45 5.66 1.23
C VAL A 67 6.97 5.26 2.63
N ARG A 68 7.91 4.96 3.53
CA ARG A 68 7.58 4.55 4.89
C ARG A 68 6.87 5.65 5.67
N GLU A 69 7.35 6.90 5.53
CA GLU A 69 6.74 8.04 6.21
C GLU A 69 5.31 8.29 5.73
N LYS A 70 5.06 8.16 4.42
CA LYS A 70 3.71 8.32 3.88
C LYS A 70 2.78 7.23 4.40
N LEU A 71 3.20 5.96 4.35
CA LEU A 71 2.33 4.84 4.67
C LEU A 71 2.03 4.69 6.16
N LYS A 72 2.88 5.22 7.05
CA LYS A 72 2.61 5.08 8.48
C LYS A 72 1.34 5.83 8.91
N HIS A 73 0.86 6.77 8.10
CA HIS A 73 -0.37 7.51 8.37
C HIS A 73 -1.62 6.84 7.83
N ASP A 74 -1.49 5.69 7.17
CA ASP A 74 -2.63 4.91 6.70
C ASP A 74 -3.47 4.47 7.92
N PRO A 75 -4.78 4.77 7.94
CA PRO A 75 -5.65 4.29 9.03
C PRO A 75 -5.55 2.79 9.27
N TRP A 76 -5.35 1.99 8.22
CA TRP A 76 -5.19 0.55 8.38
C TRP A 76 -3.86 0.17 9.04
N ALA A 77 -2.81 0.95 8.83
CA ALA A 77 -1.55 0.72 9.55
C ALA A 77 -1.71 1.10 11.03
N GLU A 78 -2.39 2.21 11.29
CA GLU A 78 -2.62 2.68 12.66
C GLU A 78 -3.51 1.73 13.46
N HIS A 79 -4.49 1.10 12.81
CA HIS A 79 -5.46 0.23 13.48
C HIS A 79 -5.15 -1.25 13.35
N GLY A 80 -3.99 -1.60 12.80
CA GLY A 80 -3.54 -3.00 12.78
C GLY A 80 -4.24 -3.89 11.77
N ILE A 81 -4.83 -3.32 10.72
CA ILE A 81 -5.43 -4.10 9.63
C ILE A 81 -4.36 -4.53 8.62
N LEU A 82 -3.39 -3.64 8.36
CA LEU A 82 -2.22 -3.93 7.52
C LEU A 82 -0.94 -3.66 8.29
N LYS A 83 0.10 -4.40 7.96
CA LYS A 83 1.43 -4.22 8.53
C LYS A 83 2.43 -4.12 7.39
N LEU A 84 3.13 -3.00 7.27
CA LEU A 84 4.15 -2.82 6.25
C LEU A 84 5.34 -3.73 6.55
N GLU A 85 5.66 -4.63 5.62
CA GLU A 85 6.75 -5.60 5.80
C GLU A 85 8.05 -5.15 5.15
N SER A 86 7.97 -4.61 3.94
CA SER A 86 9.18 -4.20 3.24
C SER A 86 8.89 -3.12 2.22
N VAL A 87 9.92 -2.33 1.94
CA VAL A 87 9.94 -1.36 0.87
C VAL A 87 11.19 -1.64 0.05
N LYS A 88 11.03 -1.93 -1.24
CA LYS A 88 12.14 -2.30 -2.10
C LYS A 88 12.17 -1.39 -3.32
N ARG A 89 13.34 -0.92 -3.70
CA ARG A 89 13.50 -0.20 -4.95
C ARG A 89 13.37 -1.19 -6.11
N TRP A 90 12.60 -0.80 -7.13
CA TRP A 90 12.28 -1.67 -8.26
C TRP A 90 12.57 -0.96 -9.57
N GLU A 91 13.37 -1.61 -10.40
CA GLU A 91 13.62 -1.15 -11.76
C GLU A 91 12.74 -1.96 -12.71
N ILE A 92 11.84 -1.28 -13.43
CA ILE A 92 10.93 -1.96 -14.36
C ILE A 92 11.62 -2.06 -15.72
N PHE A 93 11.94 -3.27 -16.14
CA PHE A 93 12.53 -3.53 -17.46
C PHE A 93 11.47 -3.84 -18.49
N ILE A 94 10.39 -4.49 -18.09
CA ILE A 94 9.33 -4.93 -19.00
C ILE A 94 8.01 -4.39 -18.48
N ASP A 95 7.29 -3.67 -19.33
CA ASP A 95 5.97 -3.13 -18.99
C ASP A 95 5.09 -3.20 -20.24
N GLN A 96 4.21 -4.18 -20.27
CA GLN A 96 3.29 -4.41 -21.39
C GLN A 96 1.97 -3.64 -21.26
N ARG A 97 1.77 -2.95 -20.16
CA ARG A 97 0.58 -2.13 -19.96
C ARG A 97 0.72 -0.86 -20.78
N LYS A 98 -0.31 -0.46 -21.45
CA LYS A 98 -0.31 0.80 -22.19
C LYS A 98 -1.71 1.38 -22.19
#